data_031e06542e2059eb9f393b720e6276fa
#
_entry.id   031e06542e2059eb9f393b720e6276fa
#
_cell.length_a   1.000
_cell.length_b   1.000
_cell.length_c   1.000
_cell.angle_alpha   90.00
_cell.angle_beta   90.00
_cell.angle_gamma   90.00
#
_symmetry.space_group_name_H-M   'P 1'
#
loop_
_entity.id
_entity.type
_entity.pdbx_description
1 polymer ?
#
loop_
_entity_poly.entity_id
_entity_poly.type
_entity_poly.pdbx_seq_one_letter_code
_entity_poly.pdbx_strand_id
1 'polypeptide(L)'
;MIANNIQDALIQPEAEINAAPTKISGITRKITTYLRWLGSILIILSAVSFMLQGNAEILPAYRYWIGLGLTLLLCAGGLICAYLFHETKGARIFFGLGAAFLSVQVSQVAAMIYAYVQGTNASQPDYSWLQFSQVSPALIGIDLVITGLLLFLVSYASYSILARKHLKTLLWTSVIANALLILPIRDENIVPFIIAGLYFFIRKTECFLHNDASMRLAEGVAARAIISLPLWIMIGRSLLHPASFLLAVVISVILVIYCIYDLKRYTRSTFILYIAQWIGTLSAIAIWIAILAEFVSPRHLGFSSFLPIAVILFALSTQVDYHARLYRFISTLITLGLCYFALTEQQAMAPVVSIAVGILLTIAGIKYREKAPFIGGNICVAAGFLFYWEYAINLYTSAPWISSIALGLAVILLASYIENREKKIIAKSRIYFNELKSWH
;
A
#
# COMPACT_ATOMS: atom_id res chain seq x y z
N MET A 1 -19.57 -25.57 -30.38
CA MET A 1 -20.49 -26.58 -29.89
C MET A 1 -20.27 -26.95 -28.41
N ILE A 2 -19.04 -27.16 -27.97
CA ILE A 2 -18.73 -27.48 -26.54
C ILE A 2 -19.10 -26.31 -25.59
N ALA A 3 -18.93 -25.05 -26.01
CA ALA A 3 -19.26 -23.88 -25.19
C ALA A 3 -20.78 -23.68 -24.94
N ASN A 4 -21.63 -24.13 -25.86
CA ASN A 4 -23.09 -24.02 -25.69
C ASN A 4 -23.64 -25.07 -24.71
N ASN A 5 -23.08 -26.29 -24.71
CA ASN A 5 -23.50 -27.32 -23.76
C ASN A 5 -23.11 -27.03 -22.32
N ILE A 6 -22.04 -26.27 -22.10
CA ILE A 6 -21.67 -25.76 -20.77
C ILE A 6 -22.70 -24.71 -20.30
N GLN A 7 -23.29 -23.99 -21.22
CA GLN A 7 -24.24 -22.92 -20.96
C GLN A 7 -25.60 -23.46 -20.51
N ASP A 8 -26.07 -24.55 -21.13
CA ASP A 8 -27.39 -25.12 -20.81
C ASP A 8 -27.38 -25.90 -19.49
N ALA A 9 -26.23 -26.46 -19.08
CA ALA A 9 -26.06 -27.11 -17.78
C ALA A 9 -25.99 -26.10 -16.60
N LEU A 10 -25.69 -24.82 -16.88
CA LEU A 10 -25.57 -23.77 -15.86
C LEU A 10 -26.81 -22.86 -15.74
N ILE A 11 -27.76 -22.99 -16.69
CA ILE A 11 -29.03 -22.24 -16.71
C ILE A 11 -30.20 -23.20 -16.48
N GLN A 12 -30.21 -23.89 -15.35
CA GLN A 12 -31.50 -24.32 -14.82
C GLN A 12 -32.07 -23.21 -13.95
N PRO A 13 -33.31 -22.77 -14.21
CA PRO A 13 -33.96 -21.76 -13.42
C PRO A 13 -34.12 -22.25 -11.97
N GLU A 14 -33.74 -21.37 -11.02
CA GLU A 14 -34.17 -21.51 -9.62
C GLU A 14 -35.70 -21.31 -9.55
N ALA A 15 -36.43 -22.27 -10.05
CA ALA A 15 -37.88 -22.39 -9.80
C ALA A 15 -38.06 -23.43 -8.69
N GLU A 16 -38.63 -22.93 -7.61
CA GLU A 16 -39.30 -23.67 -6.54
C GLU A 16 -38.42 -24.51 -5.58
N ILE A 17 -38.08 -23.91 -4.46
CA ILE A 17 -38.45 -24.39 -3.12
C ILE A 17 -38.50 -23.18 -2.20
N ASN A 18 -39.66 -22.50 -2.12
CA ASN A 18 -40.04 -21.64 -0.99
C ASN A 18 -40.37 -22.47 0.24
N ALA A 19 -39.40 -23.23 0.76
CA ALA A 19 -39.45 -23.79 2.08
C ALA A 19 -38.66 -22.86 2.98
N ALA A 20 -39.25 -22.32 4.04
CA ALA A 20 -38.61 -21.51 5.05
C ALA A 20 -37.29 -22.19 5.45
N PRO A 21 -36.16 -21.45 5.45
CA PRO A 21 -34.83 -22.05 5.74
C PRO A 21 -34.86 -22.61 7.15
N THR A 22 -34.91 -23.95 7.27
CA THR A 22 -34.75 -24.61 8.54
C THR A 22 -33.39 -24.19 9.16
N LYS A 23 -33.35 -23.97 10.46
CA LYS A 23 -32.10 -23.55 11.20
C LYS A 23 -30.90 -24.43 10.84
N ILE A 24 -31.13 -25.68 10.51
CA ILE A 24 -30.10 -26.69 10.09
C ILE A 24 -29.48 -26.31 8.75
N SER A 25 -30.26 -25.82 7.77
CA SER A 25 -29.74 -25.43 6.46
C SER A 25 -28.80 -24.20 6.54
N GLY A 26 -29.05 -23.31 7.48
CA GLY A 26 -28.20 -22.14 7.74
C GLY A 26 -26.84 -22.49 8.35
N ILE A 27 -26.80 -23.49 9.24
CA ILE A 27 -25.57 -23.98 9.88
C ILE A 27 -24.70 -24.72 8.85
N THR A 28 -25.29 -25.65 8.09
CA THR A 28 -24.59 -26.41 7.04
C THR A 28 -23.98 -25.45 6.00
N ARG A 29 -24.71 -24.42 5.58
CA ARG A 29 -24.20 -23.42 4.62
C ARG A 29 -23.02 -22.62 5.17
N LYS A 30 -23.00 -22.30 6.46
CA LYS A 30 -21.85 -21.63 7.09
C LYS A 30 -20.63 -22.57 7.17
N ILE A 31 -20.84 -23.81 7.62
CA ILE A 31 -19.77 -24.83 7.73
C ILE A 31 -19.11 -25.06 6.35
N THR A 32 -19.88 -25.28 5.30
CA THR A 32 -19.33 -25.48 3.94
C THR A 32 -18.56 -24.27 3.44
N THR A 33 -18.99 -23.05 3.79
CA THR A 33 -18.26 -21.83 3.44
C THR A 33 -16.90 -21.77 4.16
N TYR A 34 -16.88 -22.07 5.47
CA TYR A 34 -15.61 -22.09 6.24
C TYR A 34 -14.67 -23.20 5.74
N LEU A 35 -15.18 -24.39 5.44
CA LEU A 35 -14.37 -25.48 4.87
C LEU A 35 -13.74 -25.12 3.52
N ARG A 36 -14.46 -24.41 2.66
CA ARG A 36 -13.91 -23.91 1.39
C ARG A 36 -12.80 -22.90 1.62
N TRP A 37 -13.00 -21.94 2.51
CA TRP A 37 -11.96 -20.95 2.87
C TRP A 37 -10.73 -21.66 3.44
N LEU A 38 -10.92 -22.59 4.37
CA LEU A 38 -9.84 -23.34 4.97
C LEU A 38 -9.07 -24.14 3.91
N GLY A 39 -9.78 -24.87 3.03
CA GLY A 39 -9.19 -25.61 1.93
C GLY A 39 -8.39 -24.71 0.98
N SER A 40 -8.93 -23.56 0.60
CA SER A 40 -8.24 -22.60 -0.26
C SER A 40 -6.96 -22.06 0.40
N ILE A 41 -7.03 -21.72 1.68
CA ILE A 41 -5.86 -21.23 2.45
C ILE A 41 -4.80 -22.32 2.56
N LEU A 42 -5.20 -23.57 2.84
CA LEU A 42 -4.27 -24.71 2.93
C LEU A 42 -3.57 -24.96 1.60
N ILE A 43 -4.28 -24.89 0.47
CA ILE A 43 -3.69 -25.03 -0.87
C ILE A 43 -2.67 -23.91 -1.12
N ILE A 44 -3.03 -22.66 -0.84
CA ILE A 44 -2.13 -21.52 -1.02
C ILE A 44 -0.89 -21.67 -0.13
N LEU A 45 -1.07 -21.96 1.17
CA LEU A 45 0.03 -22.13 2.11
C LEU A 45 0.94 -23.31 1.71
N SER A 46 0.37 -24.42 1.28
CA SER A 46 1.13 -25.58 0.81
C SER A 46 1.96 -25.25 -0.42
N ALA A 47 1.38 -24.51 -1.36
CA ALA A 47 2.10 -24.09 -2.56
C ALA A 47 3.20 -23.07 -2.27
N VAL A 48 2.94 -22.09 -1.40
CA VAL A 48 3.96 -21.14 -0.93
C VAL A 48 5.06 -21.88 -0.17
N SER A 49 4.70 -22.80 0.71
CA SER A 49 5.67 -23.63 1.45
C SER A 49 6.54 -24.44 0.50
N PHE A 50 5.94 -25.10 -0.52
CA PHE A 50 6.69 -25.83 -1.55
C PHE A 50 7.66 -24.91 -2.31
N MET A 51 7.24 -23.70 -2.63
CA MET A 51 8.10 -22.73 -3.31
C MET A 51 9.24 -22.20 -2.42
N LEU A 52 9.00 -22.05 -1.11
CA LEU A 52 9.98 -21.55 -0.15
C LEU A 52 10.88 -22.66 0.44
N GLN A 53 10.43 -23.90 0.47
CA GLN A 53 11.25 -25.03 0.85
C GLN A 53 12.30 -25.23 -0.24
N GLY A 54 13.41 -24.53 -0.11
CA GLY A 54 14.56 -24.62 -1.01
C GLY A 54 15.15 -26.01 -1.04
N ASN A 55 14.44 -26.94 -1.69
CA ASN A 55 14.98 -28.24 -2.04
C ASN A 55 16.05 -28.01 -3.10
N ALA A 56 17.28 -27.72 -2.63
CA ALA A 56 18.46 -27.60 -3.48
C ALA A 56 18.66 -28.86 -4.36
N GLU A 57 18.05 -29.96 -3.97
CA GLU A 57 18.08 -31.24 -4.66
C GLU A 57 17.11 -31.33 -5.88
N ILE A 58 16.06 -30.47 -5.94
CA ILE A 58 15.10 -30.52 -7.06
C ILE A 58 15.54 -29.53 -8.15
N LEU A 59 15.87 -30.09 -9.33
CA LEU A 59 16.20 -29.28 -10.50
C LEU A 59 15.09 -28.28 -10.85
N PRO A 60 15.40 -27.06 -11.31
CA PRO A 60 14.42 -26.03 -11.64
C PRO A 60 13.31 -26.49 -12.59
N ALA A 61 13.66 -27.31 -13.58
CA ALA A 61 12.70 -27.89 -14.51
C ALA A 61 11.63 -28.73 -13.78
N TYR A 62 12.02 -29.56 -12.82
CA TYR A 62 11.05 -30.38 -12.07
C TYR A 62 10.13 -29.51 -11.20
N ARG A 63 10.63 -28.41 -10.63
CA ARG A 63 9.78 -27.47 -9.87
C ARG A 63 8.70 -26.87 -10.77
N TYR A 64 9.06 -26.49 -11.99
CA TYR A 64 8.10 -25.98 -12.95
C TYR A 64 7.03 -27.02 -13.27
N TRP A 65 7.41 -28.27 -13.57
CA TRP A 65 6.47 -29.35 -13.93
C TRP A 65 5.57 -29.76 -12.75
N ILE A 66 6.07 -29.78 -11.52
CA ILE A 66 5.26 -30.02 -10.32
C ILE A 66 4.23 -28.89 -10.14
N GLY A 67 4.63 -27.63 -10.26
CA GLY A 67 3.73 -26.51 -10.20
C GLY A 67 2.69 -26.50 -11.32
N LEU A 68 3.08 -26.89 -12.53
CA LEU A 68 2.17 -27.10 -13.66
C LEU A 68 1.15 -28.20 -13.35
N GLY A 69 1.62 -29.33 -12.81
CA GLY A 69 0.76 -30.42 -12.36
C GLY A 69 -0.28 -29.95 -11.33
N LEU A 70 0.13 -29.12 -10.38
CA LEU A 70 -0.79 -28.52 -9.40
C LEU A 70 -1.83 -27.62 -10.08
N THR A 71 -1.42 -26.81 -11.05
CA THR A 71 -2.35 -25.95 -11.81
C THR A 71 -3.37 -26.77 -12.57
N LEU A 72 -2.94 -27.85 -13.23
CA LEU A 72 -3.83 -28.77 -13.95
C LEU A 72 -4.76 -29.50 -12.98
N LEU A 73 -4.28 -29.92 -11.82
CA LEU A 73 -5.08 -30.57 -10.77
C LEU A 73 -6.16 -29.61 -10.23
N LEU A 74 -5.84 -28.32 -10.04
CA LEU A 74 -6.82 -27.33 -9.65
C LEU A 74 -7.89 -27.16 -10.75
N CYS A 75 -7.50 -27.07 -12.01
CA CYS A 75 -8.45 -26.99 -13.12
C CYS A 75 -9.32 -28.25 -13.21
N ALA A 76 -8.74 -29.44 -13.05
CA ALA A 76 -9.48 -30.69 -13.00
C ALA A 76 -10.47 -30.75 -11.83
N GLY A 77 -10.05 -30.28 -10.64
CA GLY A 77 -10.93 -30.13 -9.49
C GLY A 77 -12.11 -29.19 -9.77
N GLY A 78 -11.84 -28.10 -10.49
CA GLY A 78 -12.89 -27.18 -10.96
C GLY A 78 -13.89 -27.84 -11.91
N LEU A 79 -13.41 -28.65 -12.85
CA LEU A 79 -14.25 -29.43 -13.76
C LEU A 79 -15.07 -30.48 -13.01
N ILE A 80 -14.46 -31.22 -12.09
CA ILE A 80 -15.15 -32.21 -11.25
C ILE A 80 -16.28 -31.53 -10.46
N CYS A 81 -16.01 -30.37 -9.83
CA CYS A 81 -17.05 -29.62 -9.13
C CYS A 81 -18.19 -29.21 -10.08
N ALA A 82 -17.86 -28.73 -11.28
CA ALA A 82 -18.85 -28.25 -12.24
C ALA A 82 -19.70 -29.39 -12.83
N TYR A 83 -19.08 -30.50 -13.27
CA TYR A 83 -19.76 -31.55 -14.01
C TYR A 83 -20.25 -32.69 -13.14
N LEU A 84 -19.46 -33.12 -12.13
CA LEU A 84 -19.81 -34.30 -11.31
C LEU A 84 -20.66 -33.87 -10.10
N PHE A 85 -20.30 -32.79 -9.43
CA PHE A 85 -21.02 -32.35 -8.24
C PHE A 85 -22.09 -31.27 -8.53
N HIS A 86 -22.15 -30.77 -9.76
CA HIS A 86 -23.06 -29.70 -10.19
C HIS A 86 -22.96 -28.47 -9.27
N GLU A 87 -21.74 -28.22 -8.73
CA GLU A 87 -21.50 -27.17 -7.76
C GLU A 87 -20.67 -26.01 -8.36
N THR A 88 -21.34 -24.88 -8.57
CA THR A 88 -20.72 -23.73 -9.22
C THR A 88 -19.75 -22.95 -8.31
N LYS A 89 -19.95 -22.97 -6.97
CA LYS A 89 -19.13 -22.20 -6.03
C LYS A 89 -17.74 -22.82 -5.87
N GLY A 90 -17.64 -24.15 -5.73
CA GLY A 90 -16.39 -24.87 -5.70
C GLY A 90 -15.62 -24.71 -7.01
N ALA A 91 -16.31 -24.87 -8.15
CA ALA A 91 -15.71 -24.66 -9.46
C ALA A 91 -15.06 -23.28 -9.61
N ARG A 92 -15.75 -22.19 -9.18
CA ARG A 92 -15.23 -20.82 -9.22
C ARG A 92 -13.93 -20.67 -8.40
N ILE A 93 -13.85 -21.27 -7.22
CA ILE A 93 -12.67 -21.22 -6.37
C ILE A 93 -11.51 -21.94 -7.05
N PHE A 94 -11.72 -23.16 -7.54
CA PHE A 94 -10.68 -23.94 -8.19
C PHE A 94 -10.14 -23.28 -9.46
N PHE A 95 -11.01 -22.79 -10.34
CA PHE A 95 -10.57 -22.06 -11.53
C PHE A 95 -9.90 -20.73 -11.18
N GLY A 96 -10.37 -20.01 -10.16
CA GLY A 96 -9.71 -18.81 -9.65
C GLY A 96 -8.30 -19.08 -9.15
N LEU A 97 -8.12 -20.14 -8.34
CA LEU A 97 -6.80 -20.58 -7.88
C LEU A 97 -5.91 -21.03 -9.05
N GLY A 98 -6.44 -21.79 -10.00
CA GLY A 98 -5.69 -22.20 -11.19
C GLY A 98 -5.17 -21.01 -12.00
N ALA A 99 -6.00 -19.97 -12.23
CA ALA A 99 -5.58 -18.75 -12.90
C ALA A 99 -4.53 -17.97 -12.10
N ALA A 100 -4.65 -17.92 -10.78
CA ALA A 100 -3.66 -17.30 -9.91
C ALA A 100 -2.29 -18.02 -9.98
N PHE A 101 -2.30 -19.36 -9.94
CA PHE A 101 -1.09 -20.16 -10.06
C PHE A 101 -0.37 -20.01 -11.40
N LEU A 102 -1.08 -19.74 -12.48
CA LEU A 102 -0.45 -19.49 -13.78
C LEU A 102 0.50 -18.29 -13.75
N SER A 103 0.19 -17.22 -13.04
CA SER A 103 1.12 -16.10 -12.91
C SER A 103 2.41 -16.50 -12.20
N VAL A 104 2.34 -17.46 -11.25
CA VAL A 104 3.52 -18.03 -10.61
C VAL A 104 4.34 -18.89 -11.61
N GLN A 105 3.67 -19.69 -12.44
CA GLN A 105 4.34 -20.47 -13.51
C GLN A 105 5.05 -19.58 -14.51
N VAL A 106 4.39 -18.51 -14.95
CA VAL A 106 4.98 -17.49 -15.82
C VAL A 106 6.23 -16.89 -15.18
N SER A 107 6.20 -16.61 -13.87
CA SER A 107 7.37 -16.10 -13.14
C SER A 107 8.54 -17.09 -13.10
N GLN A 108 8.27 -18.40 -12.99
CA GLN A 108 9.30 -19.43 -13.04
C GLN A 108 9.95 -19.53 -14.42
N VAL A 109 9.16 -19.54 -15.49
CA VAL A 109 9.69 -19.49 -16.86
C VAL A 109 10.52 -18.23 -17.08
N ALA A 110 10.04 -17.07 -16.59
CA ALA A 110 10.79 -15.82 -16.66
C ALA A 110 12.15 -15.89 -15.95
N ALA A 111 12.23 -16.61 -14.81
CA ALA A 111 13.47 -16.81 -14.08
C ALA A 111 14.44 -17.74 -14.84
N MET A 112 13.93 -18.80 -15.49
CA MET A 112 14.74 -19.67 -16.35
C MET A 112 15.28 -18.94 -17.57
N ILE A 113 14.46 -18.13 -18.23
CA ILE A 113 14.88 -17.28 -19.36
C ILE A 113 15.98 -16.31 -18.90
N TYR A 114 15.78 -15.64 -17.77
CA TYR A 114 16.78 -14.72 -17.23
C TYR A 114 18.12 -15.42 -16.94
N ALA A 115 18.10 -16.57 -16.27
CA ALA A 115 19.30 -17.35 -15.99
C ALA A 115 20.02 -17.80 -17.27
N TYR A 116 19.27 -18.16 -18.31
CA TYR A 116 19.84 -18.53 -19.60
C TYR A 116 20.48 -17.35 -20.35
N VAL A 117 19.77 -16.20 -20.41
CA VAL A 117 20.23 -15.01 -21.15
C VAL A 117 21.47 -14.38 -20.49
N GLN A 118 21.49 -14.32 -19.16
CA GLN A 118 22.61 -13.73 -18.41
C GLN A 118 23.79 -14.70 -18.21
N GLY A 119 23.56 -16.00 -18.32
CA GLY A 119 24.60 -17.00 -18.16
C GLY A 119 25.32 -16.90 -16.82
N THR A 120 26.66 -16.91 -16.86
CA THR A 120 27.51 -16.80 -15.65
C THR A 120 27.50 -15.42 -15.00
N ASN A 121 26.99 -14.40 -15.70
CA ASN A 121 26.87 -13.01 -15.22
C ASN A 121 25.54 -12.72 -14.53
N ALA A 122 24.66 -13.72 -14.40
CA ALA A 122 23.39 -13.53 -13.70
C ALA A 122 23.65 -13.17 -12.24
N SER A 123 23.23 -11.98 -11.84
CA SER A 123 23.12 -11.63 -10.42
C SER A 123 22.00 -12.48 -9.82
N GLN A 124 22.37 -13.63 -9.27
CA GLN A 124 21.43 -14.53 -8.61
C GLN A 124 21.30 -14.09 -7.15
N PRO A 125 20.08 -14.05 -6.60
CA PRO A 125 19.91 -13.87 -5.17
C PRO A 125 20.57 -15.03 -4.42
N ASP A 126 21.08 -14.77 -3.22
CA ASP A 126 21.77 -15.77 -2.37
C ASP A 126 20.87 -16.94 -1.91
N TYR A 127 19.57 -16.87 -2.21
CA TYR A 127 18.60 -17.87 -1.84
C TYR A 127 18.61 -19.07 -2.83
N SER A 128 19.01 -20.25 -2.35
CA SER A 128 19.11 -21.48 -3.15
C SER A 128 17.81 -21.86 -3.89
N TRP A 129 16.65 -21.54 -3.33
CA TRP A 129 15.34 -21.79 -3.94
C TRP A 129 15.00 -20.88 -5.13
N LEU A 130 15.75 -19.79 -5.32
CA LEU A 130 15.63 -18.87 -6.46
C LEU A 130 16.71 -19.07 -7.52
N GLN A 131 17.70 -19.94 -7.23
CA GLN A 131 18.76 -20.22 -8.19
C GLN A 131 18.23 -21.17 -9.27
N PHE A 132 18.24 -20.69 -10.50
CA PHE A 132 17.90 -21.47 -11.69
C PHE A 132 19.20 -21.75 -12.42
N SER A 133 19.84 -22.90 -12.11
CA SER A 133 21.03 -23.35 -12.81
C SER A 133 20.66 -24.02 -14.14
N GLN A 134 21.45 -23.75 -15.15
CA GLN A 134 21.55 -24.35 -16.48
C GLN A 134 20.38 -25.24 -16.95
N VAL A 135 19.32 -24.60 -17.43
CA VAL A 135 18.23 -25.28 -18.13
C VAL A 135 18.53 -25.23 -19.63
N SER A 136 18.33 -26.34 -20.35
CA SER A 136 18.56 -26.37 -21.80
C SER A 136 17.59 -25.39 -22.52
N PRO A 137 18.01 -24.69 -23.57
CA PRO A 137 17.15 -23.76 -24.32
C PRO A 137 15.92 -24.44 -24.91
N ALA A 138 16.03 -25.72 -25.27
CA ALA A 138 14.90 -26.51 -25.79
C ALA A 138 13.80 -26.69 -24.72
N LEU A 139 14.17 -26.98 -23.46
CA LEU A 139 13.21 -27.09 -22.36
C LEU A 139 12.57 -25.73 -22.05
N ILE A 140 13.34 -24.65 -22.03
CA ILE A 140 12.80 -23.29 -21.83
C ILE A 140 11.76 -22.97 -22.91
N GLY A 141 12.06 -23.31 -24.17
CA GLY A 141 11.14 -23.12 -25.30
C GLY A 141 9.83 -23.91 -25.11
N ILE A 142 9.94 -25.17 -24.71
CA ILE A 142 8.77 -26.04 -24.43
C ILE A 142 7.94 -25.44 -23.28
N ASP A 143 8.58 -25.10 -22.16
CA ASP A 143 7.93 -24.53 -20.98
C ASP A 143 7.24 -23.20 -21.30
N LEU A 144 7.86 -22.36 -22.13
CA LEU A 144 7.28 -21.09 -22.57
C LEU A 144 6.02 -21.31 -23.42
N VAL A 145 6.07 -22.24 -24.39
CA VAL A 145 4.92 -22.54 -25.27
C VAL A 145 3.77 -23.12 -24.46
N ILE A 146 4.05 -24.10 -23.58
CA ILE A 146 3.03 -24.71 -22.71
C ILE A 146 2.42 -23.69 -21.79
N THR A 147 3.26 -22.86 -21.12
CA THR A 147 2.78 -21.79 -20.23
C THR A 147 1.93 -20.77 -20.97
N GLY A 148 2.34 -20.33 -22.16
CA GLY A 148 1.58 -19.38 -22.97
C GLY A 148 0.22 -19.92 -23.40
N LEU A 149 0.17 -21.18 -23.84
CA LEU A 149 -1.07 -21.84 -24.23
C LEU A 149 -2.01 -22.02 -23.02
N LEU A 150 -1.49 -22.50 -21.90
CA LEU A 150 -2.29 -22.66 -20.67
C LEU A 150 -2.72 -21.31 -20.09
N LEU A 151 -1.87 -20.28 -20.16
CA LEU A 151 -2.24 -18.93 -19.73
C LEU A 151 -3.50 -18.46 -20.46
N PHE A 152 -3.57 -18.68 -21.77
CA PHE A 152 -4.75 -18.29 -22.54
C PHE A 152 -5.97 -19.16 -22.19
N LEU A 153 -5.82 -20.48 -22.20
CA LEU A 153 -6.93 -21.43 -21.98
C LEU A 153 -7.52 -21.32 -20.57
N VAL A 154 -6.66 -21.37 -19.55
CA VAL A 154 -7.12 -21.36 -18.15
C VAL A 154 -7.63 -19.96 -17.76
N SER A 155 -7.01 -18.87 -18.23
CA SER A 155 -7.52 -17.52 -18.02
C SER A 155 -8.88 -17.34 -18.70
N TYR A 156 -9.06 -17.83 -19.93
CA TYR A 156 -10.34 -17.80 -20.63
C TYR A 156 -11.42 -18.56 -19.85
N ALA A 157 -11.12 -19.81 -19.43
CA ALA A 157 -12.06 -20.61 -18.65
C ALA A 157 -12.41 -19.94 -17.30
N SER A 158 -11.39 -19.46 -16.58
CA SER A 158 -11.59 -18.83 -15.27
C SER A 158 -12.42 -17.56 -15.36
N TYR A 159 -12.09 -16.63 -16.28
CA TYR A 159 -12.84 -15.39 -16.42
C TYR A 159 -14.22 -15.59 -17.05
N SER A 160 -14.44 -16.62 -17.86
CA SER A 160 -15.78 -16.98 -18.34
C SER A 160 -16.72 -17.40 -17.21
N ILE A 161 -16.18 -18.00 -16.16
CA ILE A 161 -16.91 -18.46 -14.98
C ILE A 161 -17.05 -17.34 -13.91
N LEU A 162 -15.97 -16.55 -13.70
CA LEU A 162 -15.93 -15.53 -12.66
C LEU A 162 -16.60 -14.22 -13.09
N ALA A 163 -16.41 -13.77 -14.34
CA ALA A 163 -16.80 -12.44 -14.79
C ALA A 163 -17.04 -12.38 -16.30
N ARG A 164 -17.99 -13.17 -16.79
CA ARG A 164 -18.29 -13.35 -18.23
C ARG A 164 -18.49 -12.05 -18.99
N LYS A 165 -19.18 -11.06 -18.39
CA LYS A 165 -19.45 -9.76 -19.03
C LYS A 165 -18.17 -9.02 -19.44
N HIS A 166 -17.12 -9.15 -18.66
CA HIS A 166 -15.83 -8.47 -18.86
C HIS A 166 -14.70 -9.43 -19.28
N LEU A 167 -15.05 -10.61 -19.79
CA LEU A 167 -14.11 -11.66 -20.19
C LEU A 167 -12.95 -11.14 -21.04
N LYS A 168 -13.26 -10.40 -22.13
CA LYS A 168 -12.23 -9.90 -23.06
C LYS A 168 -11.24 -8.96 -22.38
N THR A 169 -11.75 -8.02 -21.58
CA THR A 169 -10.92 -7.05 -20.84
C THR A 169 -10.01 -7.76 -19.85
N LEU A 170 -10.55 -8.67 -19.02
CA LEU A 170 -9.80 -9.43 -18.02
C LEU A 170 -8.75 -10.33 -18.68
N LEU A 171 -9.13 -11.05 -19.75
CA LEU A 171 -8.24 -11.95 -20.48
C LEU A 171 -7.03 -11.19 -21.04
N TRP A 172 -7.27 -10.12 -21.80
CA TRP A 172 -6.19 -9.36 -22.41
C TRP A 172 -5.33 -8.65 -21.35
N THR A 173 -5.93 -8.13 -20.29
CA THR A 173 -5.16 -7.53 -19.17
C THR A 173 -4.27 -8.59 -18.52
N SER A 174 -4.79 -9.78 -18.26
CA SER A 174 -4.02 -10.89 -17.68
C SER A 174 -2.87 -11.32 -18.61
N VAL A 175 -3.14 -11.48 -19.91
CA VAL A 175 -2.12 -11.88 -20.90
C VAL A 175 -1.02 -10.82 -21.00
N ILE A 176 -1.37 -9.55 -21.12
CA ILE A 176 -0.39 -8.45 -21.20
C ILE A 176 0.43 -8.36 -19.91
N ALA A 177 -0.21 -8.42 -18.74
CA ALA A 177 0.48 -8.33 -17.46
C ALA A 177 1.47 -9.51 -17.26
N ASN A 178 1.08 -10.73 -17.62
CA ASN A 178 1.95 -11.88 -17.57
C ASN A 178 3.05 -11.85 -18.65
N ALA A 179 2.78 -11.30 -19.85
CA ALA A 179 3.81 -11.11 -20.87
C ALA A 179 4.90 -10.15 -20.40
N LEU A 180 4.54 -9.07 -19.71
CA LEU A 180 5.52 -8.17 -19.07
C LEU A 180 6.32 -8.86 -17.97
N LEU A 181 5.72 -9.81 -17.25
CA LEU A 181 6.41 -10.61 -16.24
C LEU A 181 7.48 -11.53 -16.83
N ILE A 182 7.32 -12.01 -18.10
CA ILE A 182 8.30 -12.84 -18.79
C ILE A 182 9.57 -12.09 -19.15
N LEU A 183 9.55 -10.76 -19.28
CA LEU A 183 10.73 -9.99 -19.67
C LEU A 183 11.91 -10.28 -18.74
N PRO A 184 13.08 -10.68 -19.31
CA PRO A 184 14.27 -11.02 -18.54
C PRO A 184 15.06 -9.79 -18.11
N ILE A 185 14.37 -8.71 -17.79
CA ILE A 185 14.97 -7.45 -17.37
C ILE A 185 14.99 -7.43 -15.84
N ARG A 186 16.18 -7.25 -15.26
CA ARG A 186 16.41 -7.14 -13.81
C ARG A 186 17.22 -5.88 -13.46
N ASP A 187 17.48 -5.03 -14.44
CA ASP A 187 18.20 -3.78 -14.23
C ASP A 187 17.42 -2.89 -13.26
N GLU A 188 18.13 -2.44 -12.22
CA GLU A 188 17.59 -1.65 -11.12
C GLU A 188 17.03 -0.30 -11.55
N ASN A 189 17.44 0.22 -12.71
CA ASN A 189 16.97 1.48 -13.25
C ASN A 189 15.77 1.31 -14.19
N ILE A 190 15.67 0.18 -14.90
CA ILE A 190 14.61 -0.07 -15.89
C ILE A 190 13.37 -0.68 -15.23
N VAL A 191 13.55 -1.62 -14.31
CA VAL A 191 12.46 -2.34 -13.63
C VAL A 191 11.45 -1.40 -12.95
N PRO A 192 11.84 -0.30 -12.28
CA PRO A 192 10.89 0.62 -11.68
C PRO A 192 9.88 1.21 -12.68
N PHE A 193 10.31 1.53 -13.89
CA PHE A 193 9.42 2.05 -14.94
C PHE A 193 8.45 0.98 -15.43
N ILE A 194 8.90 -0.28 -15.56
CA ILE A 194 8.03 -1.39 -15.94
C ILE A 194 6.98 -1.63 -14.85
N ILE A 195 7.37 -1.63 -13.58
CA ILE A 195 6.46 -1.77 -12.43
C ILE A 195 5.44 -0.63 -12.41
N ALA A 196 5.91 0.62 -12.54
CA ALA A 196 5.03 1.79 -12.57
C ALA A 196 4.04 1.71 -13.75
N GLY A 197 4.51 1.41 -14.95
CA GLY A 197 3.68 1.27 -16.15
C GLY A 197 2.63 0.17 -15.98
N LEU A 198 3.03 -1.01 -15.47
CA LEU A 198 2.14 -2.12 -15.20
C LEU A 198 1.10 -1.78 -14.13
N TYR A 199 1.52 -1.09 -13.05
CA TYR A 199 0.60 -0.62 -12.02
C TYR A 199 -0.47 0.32 -12.57
N PHE A 200 -0.07 1.34 -13.34
CA PHE A 200 -1.02 2.29 -13.93
C PHE A 200 -1.96 1.61 -14.94
N PHE A 201 -1.45 0.66 -15.72
CA PHE A 201 -2.26 -0.12 -16.65
C PHE A 201 -3.32 -0.94 -15.91
N ILE A 202 -2.92 -1.72 -14.89
CA ILE A 202 -3.84 -2.51 -14.07
C ILE A 202 -4.83 -1.60 -13.36
N ARG A 203 -4.37 -0.52 -12.73
CA ARG A 203 -5.21 0.44 -12.02
C ARG A 203 -6.27 1.07 -12.90
N LYS A 204 -5.93 1.44 -14.15
CA LYS A 204 -6.90 1.96 -15.12
C LYS A 204 -7.98 0.93 -15.44
N THR A 205 -7.57 -0.31 -15.70
CA THR A 205 -8.50 -1.42 -15.93
C THR A 205 -9.39 -1.69 -14.72
N GLU A 206 -8.83 -1.68 -13.52
CA GLU A 206 -9.54 -1.83 -12.27
C GLU A 206 -10.59 -0.74 -12.03
N CYS A 207 -10.23 0.53 -12.26
CA CYS A 207 -11.16 1.64 -12.15
C CYS A 207 -12.34 1.46 -13.11
N PHE A 208 -12.08 1.02 -14.32
CA PHE A 208 -13.12 0.73 -15.31
C PHE A 208 -14.04 -0.41 -14.85
N LEU A 209 -13.46 -1.53 -14.41
CA LEU A 209 -14.21 -2.71 -13.97
C LEU A 209 -15.02 -2.44 -12.69
N HIS A 210 -14.49 -1.66 -11.76
CA HIS A 210 -15.17 -1.36 -10.48
C HIS A 210 -16.50 -0.59 -10.67
N ASN A 211 -16.68 0.12 -11.78
CA ASN A 211 -17.92 0.84 -12.06
C ASN A 211 -19.11 -0.10 -12.31
N ASP A 212 -18.86 -1.34 -12.72
CA ASP A 212 -19.93 -2.33 -12.91
C ASP A 212 -20.28 -3.01 -11.58
N ALA A 213 -21.58 -3.07 -11.28
CA ALA A 213 -22.10 -3.71 -10.06
C ALA A 213 -21.72 -5.20 -9.97
N SER A 214 -21.67 -5.92 -11.11
CA SER A 214 -21.31 -7.34 -11.13
C SER A 214 -19.84 -7.57 -10.69
N MET A 215 -18.97 -6.61 -10.94
CA MET A 215 -17.56 -6.68 -10.57
C MET A 215 -17.27 -6.31 -9.11
N ARG A 216 -18.30 -5.90 -8.36
CA ARG A 216 -18.23 -5.65 -6.90
C ARG A 216 -18.66 -6.88 -6.09
N LEU A 217 -19.17 -7.91 -6.73
CA LEU A 217 -19.46 -9.20 -6.10
C LEU A 217 -18.15 -9.96 -5.82
N ALA A 218 -18.21 -10.97 -4.95
CA ALA A 218 -17.03 -11.72 -4.53
C ALA A 218 -16.23 -12.31 -5.71
N GLU A 219 -16.94 -12.83 -6.72
CA GLU A 219 -16.34 -13.39 -7.94
C GLU A 219 -15.65 -12.31 -8.79
N GLY A 220 -16.29 -11.16 -8.95
CA GLY A 220 -15.71 -10.02 -9.66
C GLY A 220 -14.50 -9.45 -8.93
N VAL A 221 -14.55 -9.40 -7.60
CA VAL A 221 -13.39 -9.01 -6.75
C VAL A 221 -12.25 -9.99 -6.93
N ALA A 222 -12.53 -11.30 -6.91
CA ALA A 222 -11.52 -12.34 -7.15
C ALA A 222 -10.89 -12.22 -8.54
N ALA A 223 -11.69 -12.03 -9.59
CA ALA A 223 -11.19 -11.83 -10.95
C ALA A 223 -10.25 -10.60 -11.05
N ARG A 224 -10.62 -9.49 -10.39
CA ARG A 224 -9.78 -8.27 -10.33
C ARG A 224 -8.49 -8.51 -9.51
N ALA A 225 -8.56 -9.25 -8.43
CA ALA A 225 -7.38 -9.61 -7.64
C ALA A 225 -6.40 -10.45 -8.46
N ILE A 226 -6.89 -11.42 -9.26
CA ILE A 226 -6.06 -12.28 -10.09
C ILE A 226 -5.29 -11.48 -11.15
N ILE A 227 -5.89 -10.48 -11.81
CA ILE A 227 -5.17 -9.66 -12.80
C ILE A 227 -4.08 -8.78 -12.17
N SER A 228 -4.14 -8.52 -10.86
CA SER A 228 -3.11 -7.76 -10.15
C SER A 228 -1.91 -8.61 -9.70
N LEU A 229 -2.03 -9.95 -9.70
CA LEU A 229 -0.96 -10.86 -9.24
C LEU A 229 0.36 -10.69 -9.97
N PRO A 230 0.42 -10.55 -11.32
CA PRO A 230 1.69 -10.35 -12.02
C PRO A 230 2.46 -9.13 -11.51
N LEU A 231 1.77 -8.04 -11.14
CA LEU A 231 2.38 -6.85 -10.55
C LEU A 231 3.02 -7.17 -9.19
N TRP A 232 2.28 -7.85 -8.30
CA TRP A 232 2.78 -8.19 -6.97
C TRP A 232 3.93 -9.20 -7.03
N ILE A 233 3.88 -10.14 -7.97
CA ILE A 233 4.99 -11.06 -8.22
C ILE A 233 6.21 -10.29 -8.75
N MET A 234 6.03 -9.34 -9.65
CA MET A 234 7.11 -8.50 -10.17
C MET A 234 7.75 -7.66 -9.08
N ILE A 235 6.96 -7.03 -8.21
CA ILE A 235 7.46 -6.28 -7.04
C ILE A 235 8.23 -7.22 -6.11
N GLY A 236 7.63 -8.34 -5.71
CA GLY A 236 8.27 -9.32 -4.81
C GLY A 236 9.58 -9.84 -5.34
N ARG A 237 9.64 -10.19 -6.63
CA ARG A 237 10.84 -10.60 -7.33
C ARG A 237 11.93 -9.51 -7.34
N SER A 238 11.54 -8.26 -7.54
CA SER A 238 12.48 -7.14 -7.60
C SER A 238 13.12 -6.82 -6.25
N LEU A 239 12.41 -7.10 -5.14
CA LEU A 239 12.94 -6.96 -3.79
C LEU A 239 14.04 -7.98 -3.44
N LEU A 240 14.21 -9.03 -4.25
CA LEU A 240 15.25 -10.06 -4.07
C LEU A 240 16.57 -9.70 -4.78
N HIS A 241 16.58 -8.65 -5.57
CA HIS A 241 17.77 -8.10 -6.22
C HIS A 241 18.20 -6.79 -5.52
N PRO A 242 19.45 -6.30 -5.77
CA PRO A 242 19.87 -5.02 -5.23
C PRO A 242 18.84 -3.93 -5.51
N ALA A 243 18.43 -3.21 -4.47
CA ALA A 243 17.42 -2.17 -4.58
C ALA A 243 18.08 -0.83 -4.89
N SER A 244 17.73 -0.22 -6.04
CA SER A 244 18.08 1.17 -6.30
C SER A 244 17.16 2.12 -5.54
N PHE A 245 17.63 3.35 -5.34
CA PHE A 245 16.81 4.44 -4.82
C PHE A 245 15.49 4.58 -5.59
N LEU A 246 15.54 4.54 -6.93
CA LEU A 246 14.37 4.67 -7.79
C LEU A 246 13.36 3.54 -7.58
N LEU A 247 13.85 2.29 -7.43
CA LEU A 247 12.99 1.14 -7.13
C LEU A 247 12.29 1.28 -5.79
N ALA A 248 13.02 1.69 -4.74
CA ALA A 248 12.46 1.90 -3.41
C ALA A 248 11.37 2.98 -3.41
N VAL A 249 11.61 4.10 -4.10
CA VAL A 249 10.62 5.19 -4.23
C VAL A 249 9.39 4.74 -5.00
N VAL A 250 9.54 4.09 -6.15
CA VAL A 250 8.41 3.65 -6.98
C VAL A 250 7.54 2.62 -6.24
N ILE A 251 8.15 1.62 -5.59
CA ILE A 251 7.40 0.63 -4.80
C ILE A 251 6.66 1.32 -3.65
N SER A 252 7.33 2.23 -2.94
CA SER A 252 6.71 2.95 -1.83
C SER A 252 5.54 3.83 -2.28
N VAL A 253 5.66 4.53 -3.42
CA VAL A 253 4.56 5.32 -4.01
C VAL A 253 3.39 4.41 -4.38
N ILE A 254 3.64 3.27 -5.01
CA ILE A 254 2.61 2.28 -5.36
C ILE A 254 1.90 1.79 -4.09
N LEU A 255 2.65 1.46 -3.03
CA LEU A 255 2.07 1.01 -1.76
C LEU A 255 1.22 2.10 -1.11
N VAL A 256 1.65 3.36 -1.12
CA VAL A 256 0.85 4.50 -0.64
C VAL A 256 -0.47 4.57 -1.38
N ILE A 257 -0.43 4.60 -2.72
CA ILE A 257 -1.64 4.74 -3.53
C ILE A 257 -2.55 3.51 -3.36
N TYR A 258 -1.98 2.31 -3.41
CA TYR A 258 -2.74 1.08 -3.28
C TYR A 258 -3.41 0.95 -1.91
N CYS A 259 -2.67 1.14 -0.83
CA CYS A 259 -3.17 0.95 0.53
C CYS A 259 -4.18 2.01 0.96
N ILE A 260 -3.99 3.27 0.54
CA ILE A 260 -4.87 4.37 0.98
C ILE A 260 -6.11 4.48 0.08
N TYR A 261 -5.97 4.25 -1.23
CA TYR A 261 -7.06 4.51 -2.18
C TYR A 261 -7.62 3.26 -2.84
N ASP A 262 -6.76 2.37 -3.35
CA ASP A 262 -7.21 1.30 -4.23
C ASP A 262 -7.77 0.09 -3.47
N LEU A 263 -7.23 -0.23 -2.29
CA LEU A 263 -7.67 -1.36 -1.48
C LEU A 263 -9.14 -1.25 -1.03
N LYS A 264 -9.66 -0.02 -0.88
CA LYS A 264 -11.08 0.25 -0.57
C LYS A 264 -12.04 -0.32 -1.62
N ARG A 265 -11.54 -0.60 -2.84
CA ARG A 265 -12.34 -1.21 -3.92
C ARG A 265 -12.47 -2.73 -3.79
N TYR A 266 -11.60 -3.36 -2.99
CA TYR A 266 -11.56 -4.82 -2.80
C TYR A 266 -12.24 -5.27 -1.51
N THR A 267 -12.10 -4.49 -0.45
CA THR A 267 -12.62 -4.87 0.87
C THR A 267 -13.33 -3.72 1.56
N ARG A 268 -14.35 -4.08 2.37
CA ARG A 268 -15.04 -3.17 3.28
C ARG A 268 -14.69 -3.43 4.75
N SER A 269 -13.80 -4.37 5.01
CA SER A 269 -13.36 -4.68 6.39
C SER A 269 -12.58 -3.50 6.95
N THR A 270 -13.12 -2.88 8.00
CA THR A 270 -12.48 -1.75 8.70
C THR A 270 -11.11 -2.11 9.25
N PHE A 271 -10.95 -3.34 9.74
CA PHE A 271 -9.67 -3.84 10.27
C PHE A 271 -8.59 -3.91 9.18
N ILE A 272 -8.92 -4.50 8.01
CA ILE A 272 -7.97 -4.60 6.88
C ILE A 272 -7.61 -3.21 6.36
N LEU A 273 -8.58 -2.32 6.21
CA LEU A 273 -8.36 -0.94 5.77
C LEU A 273 -7.52 -0.14 6.75
N TYR A 274 -7.71 -0.37 8.06
CA TYR A 274 -6.90 0.28 9.09
C TYR A 274 -5.43 -0.17 9.04
N ILE A 275 -5.16 -1.47 8.90
CA ILE A 275 -3.80 -2.00 8.75
C ILE A 275 -3.17 -1.46 7.46
N ALA A 276 -3.89 -1.51 6.35
CA ALA A 276 -3.40 -0.99 5.08
C ALA A 276 -3.07 0.51 5.14
N GLN A 277 -3.90 1.30 5.82
CA GLN A 277 -3.65 2.72 6.03
C GLN A 277 -2.29 2.95 6.72
N TRP A 278 -1.94 2.14 7.74
CA TRP A 278 -0.64 2.22 8.41
C TRP A 278 0.50 1.77 7.50
N ILE A 279 0.33 0.72 6.71
CA ILE A 279 1.33 0.28 5.72
C ILE A 279 1.58 1.41 4.71
N GLY A 280 0.53 2.04 4.17
CA GLY A 280 0.66 3.18 3.26
C GLY A 280 1.37 4.37 3.91
N THR A 281 1.09 4.63 5.19
CA THR A 281 1.76 5.71 5.94
C THR A 281 3.25 5.44 6.13
N LEU A 282 3.62 4.23 6.54
CA LEU A 282 5.02 3.82 6.68
C LEU A 282 5.75 3.89 5.34
N SER A 283 5.09 3.50 4.25
CA SER A 283 5.64 3.63 2.89
C SER A 283 5.86 5.10 2.50
N ALA A 284 4.95 6.01 2.86
CA ALA A 284 5.14 7.45 2.62
C ALA A 284 6.33 8.01 3.40
N ILE A 285 6.53 7.59 4.64
CA ILE A 285 7.72 7.94 5.44
C ILE A 285 8.99 7.34 4.81
N ALA A 286 8.91 6.09 4.34
CA ALA A 286 10.04 5.41 3.69
C ALA A 286 10.52 6.15 2.43
N ILE A 287 9.63 6.78 1.65
CA ILE A 287 10.03 7.64 0.53
C ILE A 287 10.94 8.77 1.00
N TRP A 288 10.57 9.45 2.08
CA TRP A 288 11.37 10.55 2.61
C TRP A 288 12.72 10.06 3.15
N ILE A 289 12.73 8.94 3.88
CA ILE A 289 13.96 8.34 4.38
C ILE A 289 14.89 7.94 3.22
N ALA A 290 14.35 7.38 2.15
CA ALA A 290 15.13 7.03 0.96
C ALA A 290 15.75 8.29 0.30
N ILE A 291 15.00 9.39 0.21
CA ILE A 291 15.49 10.67 -0.29
C ILE A 291 16.63 11.20 0.60
N LEU A 292 16.48 11.14 1.92
CA LEU A 292 17.54 11.56 2.84
C LEU A 292 18.79 10.69 2.69
N ALA A 293 18.63 9.38 2.56
CA ALA A 293 19.76 8.46 2.42
C ALA A 293 20.54 8.68 1.12
N GLU A 294 19.87 9.05 0.03
CA GLU A 294 20.51 9.25 -1.27
C GLU A 294 21.16 10.63 -1.40
N PHE A 295 20.46 11.69 -0.97
CA PHE A 295 20.86 13.06 -1.29
C PHE A 295 21.50 13.82 -0.13
N VAL A 296 21.39 13.33 1.12
CA VAL A 296 21.92 14.03 2.29
C VAL A 296 23.03 13.19 2.93
N SER A 297 24.26 13.76 2.94
CA SER A 297 25.34 13.04 3.62
C SER A 297 25.08 12.96 5.13
N PRO A 298 25.50 11.88 5.81
CA PRO A 298 25.27 11.69 7.25
C PRO A 298 25.75 12.85 8.12
N ARG A 299 26.76 13.60 7.65
CA ARG A 299 27.31 14.77 8.36
C ARG A 299 26.39 15.98 8.35
N HIS A 300 25.44 16.05 7.40
CA HIS A 300 24.49 17.15 7.26
C HIS A 300 23.06 16.77 7.68
N LEU A 301 22.88 15.55 8.24
CA LEU A 301 21.62 15.10 8.80
C LEU A 301 21.37 15.82 10.13
N GLY A 302 20.77 17.00 10.07
CA GLY A 302 20.23 17.71 11.25
C GLY A 302 18.80 17.29 11.55
N PHE A 303 18.31 17.61 12.76
CA PHE A 303 16.92 17.31 13.16
C PHE A 303 15.88 17.94 12.24
N SER A 304 16.18 19.10 11.63
CA SER A 304 15.32 19.76 10.64
C SER A 304 15.04 18.88 9.40
N SER A 305 15.96 17.97 9.05
CA SER A 305 15.79 17.02 7.94
C SER A 305 14.63 16.04 8.15
N PHE A 306 14.19 15.82 9.39
CA PHE A 306 13.07 14.93 9.72
C PHE A 306 11.73 15.68 9.82
N LEU A 307 11.72 17.01 9.76
CA LEU A 307 10.49 17.79 9.81
C LEU A 307 9.45 17.42 8.73
N PRO A 308 9.85 17.07 7.49
CA PRO A 308 8.90 16.60 6.48
C PRO A 308 8.12 15.35 6.88
N ILE A 309 8.62 14.50 7.78
CA ILE A 309 7.85 13.35 8.29
C ILE A 309 6.60 13.83 9.03
N ALA A 310 6.73 14.88 9.84
CA ALA A 310 5.58 15.49 10.51
C ALA A 310 4.59 16.09 9.50
N VAL A 311 5.09 16.73 8.45
CA VAL A 311 4.28 17.30 7.37
C VAL A 311 3.56 16.19 6.60
N ILE A 312 4.23 15.08 6.27
CA ILE A 312 3.64 13.90 5.60
C ILE A 312 2.50 13.33 6.45
N LEU A 313 2.73 13.11 7.74
CA LEU A 313 1.70 12.60 8.65
C LEU A 313 0.50 13.54 8.72
N PHE A 314 0.76 14.85 8.82
CA PHE A 314 -0.29 15.84 8.86
C PHE A 314 -1.09 15.89 7.54
N ALA A 315 -0.42 15.86 6.40
CA ALA A 315 -1.06 15.79 5.08
C ALA A 315 -1.89 14.52 4.92
N LEU A 316 -1.35 13.36 5.30
CA LEU A 316 -2.07 12.10 5.26
C LEU A 316 -3.31 12.10 6.17
N SER A 317 -3.29 12.84 7.28
CA SER A 317 -4.47 12.96 8.16
C SER A 317 -5.72 13.49 7.45
N THR A 318 -5.57 14.17 6.32
CA THR A 318 -6.68 14.67 5.50
C THR A 318 -7.21 13.65 4.50
N GLN A 319 -6.45 12.58 4.25
CA GLN A 319 -6.75 11.56 3.24
C GLN A 319 -7.20 10.23 3.85
N VAL A 320 -6.89 10.03 5.13
CA VAL A 320 -7.21 8.79 5.84
C VAL A 320 -8.62 8.83 6.43
N ASP A 321 -9.31 7.68 6.40
CA ASP A 321 -10.68 7.56 6.90
C ASP A 321 -10.72 7.26 8.41
N TYR A 322 -9.67 6.60 8.94
CA TYR A 322 -9.64 6.10 10.31
C TYR A 322 -8.60 6.84 11.14
N HIS A 323 -9.00 7.29 12.33
CA HIS A 323 -8.12 7.87 13.34
C HIS A 323 -7.29 9.07 12.84
N ALA A 324 -7.83 9.94 11.96
CA ALA A 324 -7.14 11.13 11.46
C ALA A 324 -6.57 12.02 12.58
N ARG A 325 -7.24 12.07 13.75
CA ARG A 325 -6.76 12.78 14.94
C ARG A 325 -5.45 12.21 15.48
N LEU A 326 -5.28 10.87 15.46
CA LEU A 326 -4.05 10.23 15.90
C LEU A 326 -2.85 10.65 15.02
N TYR A 327 -3.07 10.76 13.72
CA TYR A 327 -2.04 11.25 12.79
C TYR A 327 -1.59 12.68 13.12
N ARG A 328 -2.55 13.58 13.36
CA ARG A 328 -2.25 14.97 13.74
C ARG A 328 -1.59 15.06 15.12
N PHE A 329 -1.99 14.22 16.05
CA PHE A 329 -1.37 14.13 17.36
C PHE A 329 0.09 13.67 17.27
N ILE A 330 0.37 12.57 16.54
CA ILE A 330 1.73 12.06 16.34
C ILE A 330 2.58 13.09 15.58
N SER A 331 2.04 13.72 14.53
CA SER A 331 2.71 14.80 13.81
C SER A 331 3.10 15.95 14.75
N THR A 332 2.22 16.34 15.66
CA THR A 332 2.48 17.38 16.66
C THR A 332 3.60 16.99 17.61
N LEU A 333 3.59 15.74 18.12
CA LEU A 333 4.64 15.23 19.00
C LEU A 333 6.00 15.20 18.31
N ILE A 334 6.04 14.71 17.07
CA ILE A 334 7.29 14.70 16.28
C ILE A 334 7.80 16.14 16.10
N THR A 335 6.92 17.08 15.75
CA THR A 335 7.29 18.49 15.57
C THR A 335 7.84 19.10 16.84
N LEU A 336 7.20 18.86 17.99
CA LEU A 336 7.69 19.32 19.29
C LEU A 336 9.07 18.75 19.61
N GLY A 337 9.27 17.45 19.42
CA GLY A 337 10.56 16.79 19.62
C GLY A 337 11.65 17.38 18.72
N LEU A 338 11.36 17.55 17.44
CA LEU A 338 12.32 18.13 16.49
C LEU A 338 12.67 19.58 16.80
N CYS A 339 11.68 20.40 17.17
CA CYS A 339 11.92 21.78 17.60
C CYS A 339 12.77 21.82 18.86
N TYR A 340 12.49 20.97 19.85
CA TYR A 340 13.31 20.89 21.07
C TYR A 340 14.76 20.55 20.77
N PHE A 341 15.02 19.51 19.97
CA PHE A 341 16.39 19.11 19.61
C PHE A 341 17.11 20.19 18.78
N ALA A 342 16.41 20.81 17.81
CA ALA A 342 17.01 21.88 17.01
C ALA A 342 17.42 23.09 17.86
N LEU A 343 16.62 23.44 18.87
CA LEU A 343 16.93 24.53 19.80
C LEU A 343 18.09 24.13 20.74
N THR A 344 18.18 22.89 21.20
CA THR A 344 19.28 22.44 22.08
C THR A 344 20.61 22.36 21.37
N GLU A 345 20.62 22.07 20.05
CA GLU A 345 21.84 22.09 19.22
C GLU A 345 22.28 23.50 18.81
N GLN A 346 21.56 24.54 19.25
CA GLN A 346 21.87 25.95 18.98
C GLN A 346 22.04 26.28 17.49
N GLN A 347 21.28 25.63 16.62
CA GLN A 347 21.28 25.96 15.20
C GLN A 347 20.73 27.38 14.99
N ALA A 348 21.44 28.20 14.26
CA ALA A 348 21.13 29.63 14.10
C ALA A 348 19.69 29.90 13.57
N MET A 349 19.16 29.00 12.72
CA MET A 349 17.81 29.13 12.16
C MET A 349 16.73 28.39 12.97
N ALA A 350 17.10 27.58 13.97
CA ALA A 350 16.16 26.77 14.73
C ALA A 350 15.00 27.58 15.39
N PRO A 351 15.27 28.76 16.00
CA PRO A 351 14.18 29.54 16.60
C PRO A 351 13.18 30.05 15.56
N VAL A 352 13.65 30.49 14.39
CA VAL A 352 12.80 30.96 13.30
C VAL A 352 11.93 29.84 12.77
N VAL A 353 12.51 28.67 12.56
CA VAL A 353 11.79 27.46 12.11
C VAL A 353 10.77 27.04 13.17
N SER A 354 11.15 27.03 14.46
CA SER A 354 10.26 26.69 15.56
C SER A 354 9.03 27.60 15.62
N ILE A 355 9.24 28.93 15.49
CA ILE A 355 8.15 29.90 15.46
C ILE A 355 7.26 29.69 14.24
N ALA A 356 7.82 29.57 13.05
CA ALA A 356 7.07 29.39 11.82
C ALA A 356 6.21 28.12 11.84
N VAL A 357 6.80 26.99 12.21
CA VAL A 357 6.09 25.71 12.32
C VAL A 357 5.06 25.74 13.43
N GLY A 358 5.39 26.38 14.56
CA GLY A 358 4.45 26.59 15.67
C GLY A 358 3.22 27.37 15.25
N ILE A 359 3.37 28.46 14.48
CA ILE A 359 2.25 29.21 13.92
C ILE A 359 1.40 28.33 13.00
N LEU A 360 2.01 27.56 12.12
CA LEU A 360 1.28 26.64 11.21
C LEU A 360 0.49 25.59 11.98
N LEU A 361 1.08 24.98 13.02
CA LEU A 361 0.39 24.03 13.90
C LEU A 361 -0.76 24.68 14.66
N THR A 362 -0.58 25.89 15.15
CA THR A 362 -1.65 26.65 15.85
C THR A 362 -2.83 26.92 14.92
N ILE A 363 -2.56 27.36 13.68
CA ILE A 363 -3.59 27.58 12.65
C ILE A 363 -4.30 26.25 12.34
N ALA A 364 -3.55 25.16 12.21
CA ALA A 364 -4.10 23.83 11.99
C ALA A 364 -5.00 23.39 13.16
N GLY A 365 -4.56 23.58 14.40
CA GLY A 365 -5.35 23.32 15.60
C GLY A 365 -6.69 24.04 15.61
N ILE A 366 -6.70 25.31 15.23
CA ILE A 366 -7.91 26.11 15.08
C ILE A 366 -8.81 25.55 13.97
N LYS A 367 -8.24 25.23 12.81
CA LYS A 367 -8.99 24.72 11.65
C LYS A 367 -9.69 23.40 11.95
N TYR A 368 -8.99 22.48 12.63
CA TYR A 368 -9.52 21.14 12.93
C TYR A 368 -10.19 21.06 14.30
N ARG A 369 -10.19 22.14 15.08
CA ARG A 369 -10.72 22.21 16.46
C ARG A 369 -10.11 21.15 17.37
N GLU A 370 -8.79 20.99 17.32
CA GLU A 370 -8.04 20.01 18.09
C GLU A 370 -7.05 20.68 19.04
N LYS A 371 -7.06 20.24 20.29
CA LYS A 371 -6.20 20.80 21.35
C LYS A 371 -4.72 20.52 21.13
N ALA A 372 -4.39 19.30 20.66
CA ALA A 372 -3.00 18.87 20.56
C ALA A 372 -2.18 19.73 19.58
N PRO A 373 -2.56 19.95 18.29
CA PRO A 373 -1.83 20.85 17.40
C PRO A 373 -1.84 22.30 17.88
N PHE A 374 -2.95 22.73 18.49
CA PHE A 374 -3.06 24.09 19.02
C PHE A 374 -2.08 24.35 20.16
N ILE A 375 -2.06 23.50 21.19
CA ILE A 375 -1.17 23.61 22.36
C ILE A 375 0.28 23.41 21.92
N GLY A 376 0.55 22.36 21.12
CA GLY A 376 1.88 22.08 20.60
C GLY A 376 2.46 23.23 19.78
N GLY A 377 1.63 23.82 18.91
CA GLY A 377 2.03 25.00 18.15
C GLY A 377 2.41 26.20 19.02
N ASN A 378 1.59 26.50 20.04
CA ASN A 378 1.91 27.58 20.98
C ASN A 378 3.18 27.30 21.79
N ILE A 379 3.44 26.04 22.18
CA ILE A 379 4.69 25.64 22.83
C ILE A 379 5.89 25.88 21.92
N CYS A 380 5.83 25.50 20.63
CA CYS A 380 6.90 25.75 19.67
C CYS A 380 7.18 27.24 19.49
N VAL A 381 6.12 28.05 19.40
CA VAL A 381 6.25 29.53 19.29
C VAL A 381 6.93 30.10 20.56
N ALA A 382 6.45 29.72 21.74
CA ALA A 382 7.00 30.17 23.01
C ALA A 382 8.48 29.75 23.17
N ALA A 383 8.82 28.50 22.84
CA ALA A 383 10.19 28.00 22.89
C ALA A 383 11.13 28.77 21.93
N GLY A 384 10.68 29.06 20.72
CA GLY A 384 11.43 29.88 19.76
C GLY A 384 11.67 31.29 20.25
N PHE A 385 10.68 31.93 20.87
CA PHE A 385 10.87 33.25 21.48
C PHE A 385 11.79 33.21 22.70
N LEU A 386 11.67 32.21 23.57
CA LEU A 386 12.50 32.07 24.75
C LEU A 386 13.98 31.87 24.38
N PHE A 387 14.28 31.26 23.24
CA PHE A 387 15.66 31.10 22.77
C PHE A 387 16.32 32.46 22.49
N TYR A 388 15.57 33.43 22.02
CA TYR A 388 16.10 34.81 21.79
C TYR A 388 16.22 35.64 23.06
N TRP A 389 15.80 35.09 24.21
CA TRP A 389 15.86 35.82 25.48
C TRP A 389 17.30 36.22 25.86
N GLU A 390 18.25 35.36 25.63
CA GLU A 390 19.67 35.69 25.86
C GLU A 390 20.15 36.83 24.98
N TYR A 391 19.74 36.86 23.72
CA TYR A 391 20.07 37.99 22.82
C TYR A 391 19.39 39.27 23.27
N ALA A 392 18.18 39.22 23.79
CA ALA A 392 17.47 40.38 24.35
C ALA A 392 18.17 40.89 25.61
N ILE A 393 18.66 40.01 26.49
CA ILE A 393 19.46 40.38 27.66
C ILE A 393 20.76 41.04 27.24
N ASN A 394 21.48 40.49 26.30
CA ASN A 394 22.74 41.04 25.79
C ASN A 394 22.53 42.41 25.13
N LEU A 395 21.44 42.59 24.39
CA LEU A 395 21.06 43.88 23.82
C LEU A 395 20.72 44.89 24.92
N TYR A 396 20.01 44.45 25.97
CA TYR A 396 19.69 45.29 27.15
C TYR A 396 20.97 45.70 27.88
N THR A 397 21.92 44.79 28.11
CA THR A 397 23.16 45.08 28.82
C THR A 397 24.11 45.99 28.04
N SER A 398 24.05 45.98 26.70
CA SER A 398 24.90 46.84 25.85
C SER A 398 24.47 48.32 25.90
N ALA A 399 23.19 48.62 26.10
CA ALA A 399 22.67 49.97 26.16
C ALA A 399 21.45 50.04 27.11
N PRO A 400 21.65 49.89 28.44
CA PRO A 400 20.56 49.63 29.39
C PRO A 400 19.56 50.79 29.49
N TRP A 401 20.00 52.00 29.38
CA TRP A 401 19.13 53.17 29.47
C TRP A 401 18.23 53.34 28.21
N ILE A 402 18.71 53.11 27.00
CA ILE A 402 17.92 53.13 25.78
C ILE A 402 16.90 52.00 25.80
N SER A 403 17.35 50.80 26.14
CA SER A 403 16.49 49.59 26.19
C SER A 403 15.40 49.73 27.24
N SER A 404 15.69 50.34 28.40
CA SER A 404 14.69 50.62 29.46
C SER A 404 13.65 51.62 29.01
N ILE A 405 14.03 52.67 28.32
CA ILE A 405 13.09 53.67 27.78
C ILE A 405 12.18 53.05 26.72
N ALA A 406 12.77 52.29 25.77
CA ALA A 406 12.01 51.60 24.73
C ALA A 406 11.03 50.56 25.32
N LEU A 407 11.47 49.76 26.31
CA LEU A 407 10.61 48.81 27.00
C LEU A 407 9.49 49.51 27.75
N GLY A 408 9.79 50.55 28.52
CA GLY A 408 8.80 51.34 29.22
C GLY A 408 7.74 51.91 28.30
N LEU A 409 8.15 52.48 27.18
CA LEU A 409 7.24 53.06 26.17
C LEU A 409 6.37 51.97 25.55
N ALA A 410 6.94 50.81 25.22
CA ALA A 410 6.21 49.65 24.70
C ALA A 410 5.18 49.13 25.70
N VAL A 411 5.52 49.03 27.00
CA VAL A 411 4.61 48.57 28.06
C VAL A 411 3.46 49.56 28.26
N ILE A 412 3.72 50.88 28.24
CA ILE A 412 2.67 51.90 28.35
C ILE A 412 1.73 51.83 27.15
N LEU A 413 2.25 51.74 25.92
CA LEU A 413 1.44 51.59 24.72
C LEU A 413 0.57 50.34 24.77
N LEU A 414 1.14 49.23 25.21
CA LEU A 414 0.42 47.95 25.34
C LEU A 414 -0.67 48.03 26.40
N ALA A 415 -0.38 48.64 27.56
CA ALA A 415 -1.37 48.85 28.61
C ALA A 415 -2.54 49.76 28.11
N SER A 416 -2.24 50.83 27.44
CA SER A 416 -3.25 51.74 26.86
C SER A 416 -4.08 51.02 25.77
N TYR A 417 -3.47 50.17 24.99
CA TYR A 417 -4.17 49.37 24.00
C TYR A 417 -5.11 48.32 24.63
N ILE A 418 -4.66 47.65 25.69
CA ILE A 418 -5.45 46.66 26.44
C ILE A 418 -6.64 47.38 27.11
N GLU A 419 -6.41 48.50 27.78
CA GLU A 419 -7.43 49.29 28.47
C GLU A 419 -8.52 49.78 27.49
N ASN A 420 -8.13 50.32 26.33
CA ASN A 420 -9.08 50.76 25.31
C ASN A 420 -9.94 49.64 24.72
N ARG A 421 -9.45 48.39 24.78
CA ARG A 421 -10.14 47.21 24.23
C ARG A 421 -10.54 46.14 25.26
N GLU A 422 -10.43 46.47 26.54
CA GLU A 422 -10.66 45.53 27.66
C GLU A 422 -11.94 44.72 27.51
N LYS A 423 -13.09 45.38 27.33
CA LYS A 423 -14.41 44.72 27.20
C LYS A 423 -14.46 43.76 25.99
N LYS A 424 -13.83 44.16 24.87
CA LYS A 424 -13.78 43.34 23.66
C LYS A 424 -12.82 42.16 23.81
N ILE A 425 -11.70 42.34 24.50
CA ILE A 425 -10.70 41.30 24.77
C ILE A 425 -11.27 40.27 25.73
N ILE A 426 -11.89 40.70 26.83
CA ILE A 426 -12.50 39.78 27.81
C ILE A 426 -13.65 38.98 27.20
N ALA A 427 -14.54 39.65 26.44
CA ALA A 427 -15.65 38.98 25.78
C ALA A 427 -15.15 37.92 24.75
N LYS A 428 -14.17 38.30 23.90
CA LYS A 428 -13.55 37.36 22.96
C LYS A 428 -12.81 36.25 23.66
N SER A 429 -12.05 36.54 24.72
CA SER A 429 -11.33 35.55 25.50
C SER A 429 -12.29 34.50 26.10
N ARG A 430 -13.42 34.95 26.69
CA ARG A 430 -14.42 34.06 27.28
C ARG A 430 -15.08 33.17 26.23
N ILE A 431 -15.42 33.71 25.07
CA ILE A 431 -15.97 32.94 23.94
C ILE A 431 -14.94 31.91 23.49
N TYR A 432 -13.69 32.32 23.33
CA TYR A 432 -12.60 31.46 22.89
C TYR A 432 -12.30 30.32 23.86
N PHE A 433 -12.27 30.59 25.17
CA PHE A 433 -12.10 29.58 26.20
C PHE A 433 -13.27 28.57 26.24
N ASN A 434 -14.49 29.06 26.03
CA ASN A 434 -15.66 28.18 25.97
C ASN A 434 -15.65 27.30 24.70
N GLU A 435 -15.23 27.84 23.57
CA GLU A 435 -15.01 27.05 22.35
C GLU A 435 -13.89 26.05 22.52
N LEU A 436 -12.77 26.41 23.15
CA LEU A 436 -11.63 25.52 23.41
C LEU A 436 -12.01 24.32 24.30
N LYS A 437 -12.96 24.51 25.24
CA LYS A 437 -13.49 23.42 26.05
C LYS A 437 -14.27 22.41 25.23
N SER A 438 -14.92 22.83 24.16
CA SER A 438 -15.67 21.94 23.24
C SER A 438 -14.79 21.23 22.22
N TRP A 439 -13.50 21.61 22.11
CA TRP A 439 -12.56 20.99 21.17
C TRP A 439 -12.12 19.60 21.67
N HIS A 440 -11.74 18.79 20.76
CA HIS A 440 -11.31 17.41 20.99
C HIS A 440 -9.83 17.27 21.31
#